data_4fadd02d2e86e5bae0dc5410c8af214c
#
_entry.id   4fadd02d2e86e5bae0dc5410c8af214c
#
_cell.length_a   1.000
_cell.length_b   1.000
_cell.length_c   1.000
_cell.angle_alpha   90.00
_cell.angle_beta   90.00
_cell.angle_gamma   90.00
#
_symmetry.space_group_name_H-M   'P 1'
#
loop_
_entity.id
_entity.type
_entity.pdbx_description
1 polymer ?
#
loop_
_entity_poly.entity_id
_entity_poly.type
_entity_poly.pdbx_seq_one_letter_code
_entity_poly.pdbx_strand_id
1 'polypeptide(L)'
;MPICIPNDLPAVTTLENENIFVMKEDRARTQNIRPLQILLLNLMPTKIETETQLCRLLSNTPLQVELELMQTASHESKNTSQEHMLRFYSTFEDIRDRYFDGMIITGAPVENMDFEEVEYWPELCEIMEWSRTHVHSTFHICWGAQAGLYYHYGIAKHQLDKKLFGVFAHHTERPNSMLFRGFDETFMVPHSRHTESDETGIRNESQLKVLASSPEAGIYAVSTQGGRQIFITGHSEYDPRTLEKEYLRDKHKGLPIDMPQNYYPNDDDTQDPVVTWRSSASLLYANWINYFVYQTTPYDLGEIQPLREKSRR
;
A
#
# COMPACT_ATOMS: atom_id res chain seq x y z
N MET A 1 -1.12 -13.93 15.98
CA MET A 1 -0.19 -14.88 15.34
C MET A 1 0.59 -14.09 14.29
N PRO A 2 1.84 -14.48 13.99
CA PRO A 2 2.76 -13.59 13.31
C PRO A 2 2.70 -13.72 11.79
N ILE A 3 3.37 -12.74 11.13
CA ILE A 3 3.65 -12.84 9.71
C ILE A 3 4.62 -14.00 9.42
N CYS A 4 4.32 -14.80 8.41
CA CYS A 4 5.20 -15.84 7.88
C CYS A 4 5.86 -15.29 6.61
N ILE A 5 7.17 -15.18 6.66
CA ILE A 5 8.02 -14.71 5.56
C ILE A 5 9.27 -15.60 5.48
N PRO A 6 9.98 -15.65 4.34
CA PRO A 6 11.21 -16.42 4.21
C PRO A 6 12.19 -16.12 5.34
N ASN A 7 12.80 -17.17 5.92
CA ASN A 7 13.64 -17.06 7.13
C ASN A 7 14.83 -16.10 6.98
N ASP A 8 15.30 -15.91 5.77
CA ASP A 8 16.46 -15.11 5.40
C ASP A 8 16.11 -13.82 4.68
N LEU A 9 14.83 -13.46 4.65
CA LEU A 9 14.42 -12.12 4.20
C LEU A 9 15.01 -11.06 5.16
N PRO A 10 15.67 -9.99 4.66
CA PRO A 10 16.28 -8.95 5.51
C PRO A 10 15.33 -8.35 6.56
N ALA A 11 14.03 -8.27 6.24
CA ALA A 11 13.01 -7.82 7.17
C ALA A 11 12.96 -8.63 8.46
N VAL A 12 13.29 -9.92 8.46
CA VAL A 12 13.25 -10.78 9.67
C VAL A 12 14.10 -10.19 10.78
N THR A 13 15.37 -9.86 10.51
CA THR A 13 16.28 -9.31 11.49
C THR A 13 15.78 -7.99 12.06
N THR A 14 15.24 -7.12 11.22
CA THR A 14 14.71 -5.83 11.65
C THR A 14 13.50 -6.00 12.56
N LEU A 15 12.54 -6.84 12.16
CA LEU A 15 11.33 -7.10 12.93
C LEU A 15 11.62 -7.76 14.28
N GLU A 16 12.53 -8.74 14.33
CA GLU A 16 12.94 -9.38 15.60
C GLU A 16 13.61 -8.36 16.54
N ASN A 17 14.44 -7.45 16.03
CA ASN A 17 15.06 -6.37 16.82
C ASN A 17 14.01 -5.37 17.38
N GLU A 18 12.89 -5.20 16.70
CA GLU A 18 11.75 -4.39 17.14
C GLU A 18 10.80 -5.16 18.08
N ASN A 19 11.15 -6.37 18.51
CA ASN A 19 10.30 -7.29 19.30
C ASN A 19 9.00 -7.69 18.59
N ILE A 20 8.99 -7.68 17.27
CA ILE A 20 7.89 -8.19 16.45
C ILE A 20 8.15 -9.66 16.17
N PHE A 21 7.18 -10.51 16.52
CA PHE A 21 7.32 -11.94 16.34
C PHE A 21 7.12 -12.34 14.87
N VAL A 22 8.16 -12.91 14.26
CA VAL A 22 8.12 -13.49 12.92
C VAL A 22 7.98 -15.01 13.02
N MET A 23 7.04 -15.60 12.30
CA MET A 23 6.90 -17.05 12.24
C MET A 23 7.81 -17.60 11.14
N LYS A 24 8.73 -18.50 11.54
CA LYS A 24 9.57 -19.23 10.60
C LYS A 24 8.75 -20.27 9.83
N GLU A 25 9.05 -20.46 8.56
CA GLU A 25 8.34 -21.39 7.67
C GLU A 25 8.17 -22.79 8.26
N ASP A 26 9.22 -23.34 8.88
CA ASP A 26 9.19 -24.66 9.50
C ASP A 26 8.12 -24.77 10.58
N ARG A 27 7.96 -23.73 11.39
CA ARG A 27 6.93 -23.68 12.43
C ARG A 27 5.54 -23.47 11.85
N ALA A 28 5.42 -22.66 10.82
CA ALA A 28 4.13 -22.41 10.15
C ALA A 28 3.56 -23.70 9.58
N ARG A 29 4.39 -24.54 8.92
CA ARG A 29 4.00 -25.82 8.33
C ARG A 29 3.53 -26.86 9.35
N THR A 30 3.89 -26.72 10.62
CA THR A 30 3.47 -27.65 11.70
C THR A 30 2.13 -27.29 12.34
N GLN A 31 1.55 -26.16 11.98
CA GLN A 31 0.27 -25.70 12.53
C GLN A 31 -0.87 -26.02 11.56
N ASN A 32 -1.96 -26.62 12.09
CA ASN A 32 -3.18 -26.87 11.30
C ASN A 32 -4.05 -25.60 11.22
N ILE A 33 -3.52 -24.55 10.60
CA ILE A 33 -4.18 -23.26 10.42
C ILE A 33 -4.04 -22.89 8.95
N ARG A 34 -5.12 -22.42 8.34
CA ARG A 34 -5.08 -21.79 7.02
C ARG A 34 -4.57 -20.37 7.18
N PRO A 35 -3.33 -20.05 6.77
CA PRO A 35 -2.83 -18.69 6.77
C PRO A 35 -3.55 -17.85 5.71
N LEU A 36 -3.63 -16.54 5.93
CA LEU A 36 -4.07 -15.61 4.90
C LEU A 36 -2.95 -15.42 3.89
N GLN A 37 -3.26 -15.66 2.63
CA GLN A 37 -2.32 -15.50 1.50
C GLN A 37 -2.37 -14.04 1.03
N ILE A 38 -1.33 -13.27 1.31
CA ILE A 38 -1.22 -11.87 0.90
C ILE A 38 -0.12 -11.73 -0.15
N LEU A 39 -0.48 -11.16 -1.30
CA LEU A 39 0.45 -10.84 -2.38
C LEU A 39 0.88 -9.37 -2.27
N LEU A 40 2.17 -9.09 -2.36
CA LEU A 40 2.72 -7.73 -2.39
C LEU A 40 3.38 -7.46 -3.73
N LEU A 41 2.70 -6.72 -4.60
CA LEU A 41 3.32 -6.13 -5.79
C LEU A 41 4.08 -4.88 -5.38
N ASN A 42 5.39 -5.02 -5.28
CA ASN A 42 6.28 -3.96 -4.82
C ASN A 42 6.88 -3.22 -6.02
N LEU A 43 6.34 -2.04 -6.32
CA LEU A 43 6.79 -1.16 -7.41
C LEU A 43 7.82 -0.12 -6.94
N MET A 44 8.10 -0.08 -5.62
CA MET A 44 9.07 0.88 -5.06
C MET A 44 10.50 0.51 -5.46
N PRO A 45 11.38 1.53 -5.67
CA PRO A 45 12.78 1.28 -6.02
C PRO A 45 13.61 0.76 -4.84
N THR A 46 13.23 1.10 -3.60
CA THR A 46 13.87 0.65 -2.35
C THR A 46 13.10 -0.54 -1.77
N LYS A 47 13.18 -1.70 -2.46
CA LYS A 47 12.34 -2.85 -2.16
C LYS A 47 12.46 -3.34 -0.73
N ILE A 48 13.68 -3.53 -0.23
CA ILE A 48 13.96 -4.05 1.13
C ILE A 48 13.37 -3.14 2.22
N GLU A 49 13.43 -1.82 2.04
CA GLU A 49 12.84 -0.87 2.98
C GLU A 49 11.30 -0.99 2.99
N THR A 50 10.70 -1.03 1.81
CA THR A 50 9.24 -1.18 1.64
C THR A 50 8.74 -2.53 2.18
N GLU A 51 9.46 -3.62 1.94
CA GLU A 51 9.20 -4.95 2.52
C GLU A 51 9.13 -4.87 4.04
N THR A 52 10.14 -4.27 4.67
CA THR A 52 10.22 -4.15 6.14
C THR A 52 9.06 -3.31 6.68
N GLN A 53 8.74 -2.18 6.05
CA GLN A 53 7.64 -1.30 6.43
C GLN A 53 6.29 -2.03 6.39
N LEU A 54 6.00 -2.72 5.30
CA LEU A 54 4.73 -3.44 5.15
C LEU A 54 4.68 -4.70 6.02
N CYS A 55 5.76 -5.46 6.14
CA CYS A 55 5.83 -6.60 7.06
C CYS A 55 5.52 -6.19 8.50
N ARG A 56 6.03 -5.04 8.96
CA ARG A 56 5.76 -4.52 10.30
C ARG A 56 4.27 -4.27 10.53
N LEU A 57 3.57 -3.69 9.55
CA LEU A 57 2.14 -3.40 9.63
C LEU A 57 1.28 -4.67 9.52
N LEU A 58 1.63 -5.56 8.61
CA LEU A 58 0.93 -6.84 8.41
C LEU A 58 1.11 -7.81 9.59
N SER A 59 2.19 -7.68 10.37
CA SER A 59 2.42 -8.49 11.56
C SER A 59 1.59 -8.08 12.78
N ASN A 60 0.95 -6.90 12.75
CA ASN A 60 0.15 -6.37 13.87
C ASN A 60 -1.28 -6.95 13.89
N THR A 61 -1.40 -8.26 13.80
CA THR A 61 -2.67 -9.00 13.82
C THR A 61 -2.50 -10.34 14.53
N PRO A 62 -3.54 -10.89 15.19
CA PRO A 62 -3.50 -12.25 15.71
C PRO A 62 -3.64 -13.32 14.61
N LEU A 63 -3.94 -12.93 13.37
CA LEU A 63 -4.12 -13.86 12.25
C LEU A 63 -2.75 -14.22 11.65
N GLN A 64 -2.60 -15.46 11.17
CA GLN A 64 -1.41 -15.86 10.46
C GLN A 64 -1.49 -15.32 9.03
N VAL A 65 -0.49 -14.54 8.64
CA VAL A 65 -0.34 -13.97 7.29
C VAL A 65 0.88 -14.59 6.65
N GLU A 66 0.72 -15.14 5.47
CA GLU A 66 1.78 -15.59 4.58
C GLU A 66 1.92 -14.57 3.45
N LEU A 67 3.12 -13.97 3.37
CA LEU A 67 3.39 -12.88 2.42
C LEU A 67 4.20 -13.39 1.26
N GLU A 68 3.68 -13.22 0.04
CA GLU A 68 4.39 -13.44 -1.21
C GLU A 68 4.77 -12.13 -1.85
N LEU A 69 6.04 -11.99 -2.24
CA LEU A 69 6.54 -10.78 -2.89
C LEU A 69 6.52 -10.95 -4.40
N MET A 70 5.98 -9.95 -5.12
CA MET A 70 5.91 -9.94 -6.57
C MET A 70 6.53 -8.67 -7.15
N GLN A 71 7.17 -8.81 -8.29
CA GLN A 71 7.68 -7.71 -9.12
C GLN A 71 7.11 -7.78 -10.52
N THR A 72 7.18 -6.68 -11.25
CA THR A 72 6.97 -6.68 -12.70
C THR A 72 8.17 -7.29 -13.41
N ALA A 73 7.91 -8.18 -14.38
CA ALA A 73 8.97 -8.78 -15.20
C ALA A 73 9.51 -7.82 -16.27
N SER A 74 8.66 -6.87 -16.70
CA SER A 74 8.99 -5.87 -17.73
C SER A 74 9.90 -4.74 -17.24
N HIS A 75 10.23 -4.67 -15.94
CA HIS A 75 11.10 -3.64 -15.37
C HIS A 75 12.14 -4.23 -14.43
N GLU A 76 13.43 -3.94 -14.69
CA GLU A 76 14.53 -4.39 -13.85
C GLU A 76 14.77 -3.40 -12.69
N SER A 77 14.81 -3.92 -11.45
CA SER A 77 15.11 -3.12 -10.26
C SER A 77 16.57 -2.69 -10.24
N LYS A 78 16.81 -1.35 -10.22
CA LYS A 78 18.18 -0.78 -10.23
C LYS A 78 18.80 -0.62 -8.84
N ASN A 79 17.98 -0.61 -7.78
CA ASN A 79 18.42 -0.29 -6.41
C ASN A 79 18.39 -1.51 -5.47
N THR A 80 18.07 -2.68 -5.99
CA THR A 80 18.03 -3.95 -5.23
C THR A 80 18.85 -4.97 -5.99
N SER A 81 19.65 -5.78 -5.29
CA SER A 81 20.51 -6.79 -5.94
C SER A 81 19.66 -7.83 -6.67
N GLN A 82 20.16 -8.31 -7.80
CA GLN A 82 19.51 -9.41 -8.55
C GLN A 82 19.37 -10.66 -7.70
N GLU A 83 20.35 -10.96 -6.83
CA GLU A 83 20.30 -12.09 -5.92
C GLU A 83 19.07 -12.01 -5.00
N HIS A 84 18.80 -10.84 -4.40
CA HIS A 84 17.60 -10.62 -3.59
C HIS A 84 16.32 -10.82 -4.40
N MET A 85 16.28 -10.27 -5.62
CA MET A 85 15.11 -10.39 -6.49
C MET A 85 14.83 -11.85 -6.88
N LEU A 86 15.83 -12.57 -7.34
CA LEU A 86 15.71 -13.99 -7.72
C LEU A 86 15.33 -14.91 -6.56
N ARG A 87 15.72 -14.53 -5.34
CA ARG A 87 15.48 -15.34 -4.15
C ARG A 87 14.11 -15.14 -3.54
N PHE A 88 13.57 -13.94 -3.55
CA PHE A 88 12.40 -13.58 -2.77
C PHE A 88 11.20 -13.12 -3.60
N TYR A 89 11.40 -12.79 -4.87
CA TYR A 89 10.33 -12.24 -5.71
C TYR A 89 9.88 -13.21 -6.79
N SER A 90 8.57 -13.37 -6.88
CA SER A 90 7.90 -14.03 -8.00
C SER A 90 7.57 -13.01 -9.09
N THR A 91 7.42 -13.49 -10.32
CA THR A 91 6.83 -12.72 -11.43
C THR A 91 5.34 -13.01 -11.55
N PHE A 92 4.62 -12.25 -12.37
CA PHE A 92 3.20 -12.51 -12.61
C PHE A 92 2.96 -13.91 -13.21
N GLU A 93 3.84 -14.38 -14.09
CA GLU A 93 3.74 -15.71 -14.70
C GLU A 93 3.82 -16.84 -13.66
N ASP A 94 4.59 -16.64 -12.57
CA ASP A 94 4.75 -17.65 -11.52
C ASP A 94 3.50 -17.79 -10.63
N ILE A 95 2.61 -16.77 -10.62
CA ILE A 95 1.48 -16.71 -9.69
C ILE A 95 0.11 -16.65 -10.37
N ARG A 96 0.03 -16.51 -11.68
CA ARG A 96 -1.20 -16.22 -12.42
C ARG A 96 -2.34 -17.23 -12.24
N ASP A 97 -2.02 -18.48 -11.93
CA ASP A 97 -3.00 -19.55 -11.69
C ASP A 97 -3.38 -19.71 -10.20
N ARG A 98 -2.85 -18.84 -9.34
CA ARG A 98 -3.07 -18.87 -7.88
C ARG A 98 -4.10 -17.85 -7.45
N TYR A 99 -4.70 -18.08 -6.28
CA TYR A 99 -5.67 -17.20 -5.65
C TYR A 99 -5.13 -16.66 -4.33
N PHE A 100 -5.51 -15.42 -3.98
CA PHE A 100 -5.04 -14.74 -2.78
C PHE A 100 -6.20 -14.12 -1.98
N ASP A 101 -6.07 -14.12 -0.65
CA ASP A 101 -6.99 -13.43 0.26
C ASP A 101 -6.91 -11.92 0.08
N GLY A 102 -5.70 -11.41 -0.09
CA GLY A 102 -5.45 -9.99 -0.27
C GLY A 102 -4.25 -9.69 -1.16
N MET A 103 -4.22 -8.49 -1.71
CA MET A 103 -3.08 -8.00 -2.48
C MET A 103 -2.81 -6.53 -2.16
N ILE A 104 -1.53 -6.18 -2.01
CA ILE A 104 -1.08 -4.80 -1.89
C ILE A 104 -0.35 -4.43 -3.18
N ILE A 105 -0.69 -3.27 -3.75
CA ILE A 105 0.02 -2.64 -4.88
C ILE A 105 0.61 -1.34 -4.35
N THR A 106 1.94 -1.25 -4.31
CA THR A 106 2.64 -0.09 -3.72
C THR A 106 2.63 1.12 -4.66
N GLY A 107 3.08 2.25 -4.15
CA GLY A 107 3.47 3.40 -4.96
C GLY A 107 4.67 3.12 -5.85
N ALA A 108 4.97 4.07 -6.73
CA ALA A 108 6.15 4.07 -7.59
C ALA A 108 6.58 5.52 -7.89
N PRO A 109 7.88 5.82 -8.07
CA PRO A 109 8.37 7.18 -8.32
C PRO A 109 8.26 7.59 -9.79
N VAL A 110 7.14 7.29 -10.43
CA VAL A 110 6.84 7.57 -11.85
C VAL A 110 5.61 8.47 -12.01
N GLU A 111 5.21 9.17 -10.96
CA GLU A 111 3.97 9.94 -10.90
C GLU A 111 3.91 11.11 -11.90
N ASN A 112 5.07 11.64 -12.34
CA ASN A 112 5.14 12.73 -13.32
C ASN A 112 5.02 12.25 -14.77
N MET A 113 4.99 10.93 -15.03
CA MET A 113 4.78 10.34 -16.35
C MET A 113 3.30 10.06 -16.55
N ASP A 114 2.82 10.12 -17.78
CA ASP A 114 1.52 9.56 -18.12
C ASP A 114 1.54 8.04 -17.87
N PHE A 115 0.39 7.46 -17.53
CA PHE A 115 0.36 6.04 -17.16
C PHE A 115 0.85 5.15 -18.30
N GLU A 116 0.47 5.47 -19.54
CA GLU A 116 0.82 4.74 -20.75
C GLU A 116 2.31 4.84 -21.12
N GLU A 117 3.03 5.85 -20.58
CA GLU A 117 4.48 6.02 -20.77
C GLU A 117 5.31 5.18 -19.78
N VAL A 118 4.68 4.63 -18.74
CA VAL A 118 5.37 3.79 -17.76
C VAL A 118 5.69 2.43 -18.38
N GLU A 119 6.96 2.03 -18.38
CA GLU A 119 7.48 0.83 -19.04
C GLU A 119 6.66 -0.43 -18.71
N TYR A 120 6.30 -0.62 -17.47
CA TYR A 120 5.53 -1.79 -16.99
C TYR A 120 4.01 -1.58 -16.96
N TRP A 121 3.50 -0.50 -17.56
CA TRP A 121 2.06 -0.21 -17.54
C TRP A 121 1.19 -1.32 -18.16
N PRO A 122 1.54 -1.91 -19.33
CA PRO A 122 0.76 -3.00 -19.88
C PRO A 122 0.67 -4.21 -18.95
N GLU A 123 1.79 -4.60 -18.34
CA GLU A 123 1.84 -5.71 -17.37
C GLU A 123 1.03 -5.38 -16.10
N LEU A 124 1.14 -4.15 -15.58
CA LEU A 124 0.35 -3.70 -14.43
C LEU A 124 -1.15 -3.73 -14.73
N CYS A 125 -1.59 -3.36 -15.92
CA CYS A 125 -2.99 -3.48 -16.35
C CYS A 125 -3.46 -4.93 -16.34
N GLU A 126 -2.65 -5.86 -16.86
CA GLU A 126 -2.94 -7.29 -16.84
C GLU A 126 -3.06 -7.81 -15.39
N ILE A 127 -2.14 -7.45 -14.51
CA ILE A 127 -2.16 -7.80 -13.08
C ILE A 127 -3.41 -7.23 -12.39
N MET A 128 -3.76 -5.97 -12.65
CA MET A 128 -4.95 -5.34 -12.07
C MET A 128 -6.23 -6.00 -12.56
N GLU A 129 -6.33 -6.38 -13.83
CA GLU A 129 -7.49 -7.13 -14.34
C GLU A 129 -7.57 -8.54 -13.73
N TRP A 130 -6.46 -9.26 -13.70
CA TRP A 130 -6.35 -10.57 -13.05
C TRP A 130 -6.78 -10.51 -11.56
N SER A 131 -6.39 -9.48 -10.84
CA SER A 131 -6.73 -9.33 -9.42
C SER A 131 -8.24 -9.29 -9.16
N ARG A 132 -9.07 -8.88 -10.11
CA ARG A 132 -10.54 -8.82 -9.99
C ARG A 132 -11.17 -10.19 -9.79
N THR A 133 -10.52 -11.25 -10.24
CA THR A 133 -11.01 -12.62 -10.20
C THR A 133 -10.22 -13.54 -9.27
N HIS A 134 -8.95 -13.23 -9.03
CA HIS A 134 -8.03 -14.10 -8.28
C HIS A 134 -7.69 -13.56 -6.89
N VAL A 135 -8.03 -12.30 -6.60
CA VAL A 135 -7.78 -11.68 -5.30
C VAL A 135 -9.09 -11.24 -4.65
N HIS A 136 -9.27 -11.55 -3.37
CA HIS A 136 -10.50 -11.15 -2.69
C HIS A 136 -10.53 -9.66 -2.39
N SER A 137 -9.47 -9.08 -1.83
CA SER A 137 -9.39 -7.63 -1.54
C SER A 137 -8.03 -7.05 -1.97
N THR A 138 -8.05 -5.97 -2.77
CA THR A 138 -6.84 -5.26 -3.18
C THR A 138 -6.69 -3.94 -2.43
N PHE A 139 -5.46 -3.62 -2.03
CA PHE A 139 -5.09 -2.43 -1.30
C PHE A 139 -4.01 -1.67 -2.08
N HIS A 140 -4.40 -0.56 -2.68
CA HIS A 140 -3.53 0.25 -3.55
C HIS A 140 -2.99 1.45 -2.77
N ILE A 141 -1.69 1.75 -2.90
CA ILE A 141 -1.01 2.81 -2.14
C ILE A 141 -0.46 3.86 -3.10
N CYS A 142 -0.68 5.14 -2.81
CA CYS A 142 -0.13 6.32 -3.47
C CYS A 142 -0.30 6.26 -5.00
N TRP A 143 0.80 6.21 -5.76
CA TRP A 143 0.73 6.06 -7.22
C TRP A 143 -0.01 4.79 -7.65
N GLY A 144 0.15 3.68 -6.92
CA GLY A 144 -0.64 2.46 -7.15
C GLY A 144 -2.15 2.70 -6.99
N ALA A 145 -2.56 3.60 -6.07
CA ALA A 145 -3.96 4.00 -5.94
C ALA A 145 -4.42 4.84 -7.15
N GLN A 146 -3.60 5.77 -7.63
CA GLN A 146 -3.89 6.56 -8.83
C GLN A 146 -3.99 5.64 -10.07
N ALA A 147 -3.06 4.70 -10.21
CA ALA A 147 -3.05 3.72 -11.31
C ALA A 147 -4.32 2.85 -11.30
N GLY A 148 -4.71 2.35 -10.13
CA GLY A 148 -5.94 1.55 -9.98
C GLY A 148 -7.21 2.35 -10.25
N LEU A 149 -7.31 3.60 -9.76
CA LEU A 149 -8.43 4.50 -10.05
C LEU A 149 -8.54 4.82 -11.54
N TYR A 150 -7.40 5.03 -12.20
CA TYR A 150 -7.37 5.29 -13.64
C TYR A 150 -7.77 4.05 -14.44
N TYR A 151 -7.14 2.90 -14.18
CA TYR A 151 -7.39 1.67 -14.93
C TYR A 151 -8.84 1.18 -14.78
N HIS A 152 -9.34 1.09 -13.55
CA HIS A 152 -10.66 0.50 -13.29
C HIS A 152 -11.83 1.46 -13.52
N TYR A 153 -11.62 2.77 -13.34
CA TYR A 153 -12.70 3.77 -13.32
C TYR A 153 -12.49 4.94 -14.28
N GLY A 154 -11.35 5.01 -14.97
CA GLY A 154 -11.04 6.11 -15.89
C GLY A 154 -10.82 7.45 -15.20
N ILE A 155 -10.48 7.45 -13.90
CA ILE A 155 -10.24 8.67 -13.13
C ILE A 155 -8.81 9.13 -13.36
N ALA A 156 -8.66 10.25 -14.05
CA ALA A 156 -7.36 10.83 -14.37
C ALA A 156 -6.64 11.38 -13.12
N LYS A 157 -5.34 11.51 -13.21
CA LYS A 157 -4.52 12.30 -12.27
C LYS A 157 -4.18 13.64 -12.90
N HIS A 158 -3.87 14.61 -12.05
CA HIS A 158 -3.35 15.92 -12.47
C HIS A 158 -2.18 16.34 -11.59
N GLN A 159 -1.36 17.24 -12.12
CA GLN A 159 -0.19 17.78 -11.43
C GLN A 159 -0.63 18.76 -10.35
N LEU A 160 -0.01 18.68 -9.19
CA LEU A 160 -0.13 19.69 -8.14
C LEU A 160 0.78 20.89 -8.43
N ASP A 161 0.38 22.08 -8.02
CA ASP A 161 1.19 23.30 -8.13
C ASP A 161 2.51 23.19 -7.33
N LYS A 162 2.45 22.47 -6.20
CA LYS A 162 3.59 22.15 -5.34
C LYS A 162 3.51 20.72 -4.88
N LYS A 163 4.67 20.11 -4.66
CA LYS A 163 4.74 18.80 -4.02
C LYS A 163 4.00 18.82 -2.68
N LEU A 164 3.05 17.94 -2.51
CA LEU A 164 2.45 17.66 -1.21
C LEU A 164 3.43 16.79 -0.41
N PHE A 165 4.09 17.41 0.56
CA PHE A 165 5.21 16.80 1.26
C PHE A 165 5.17 17.09 2.77
N GLY A 166 4.91 16.08 3.57
CA GLY A 166 4.77 16.24 5.03
C GLY A 166 3.78 15.28 5.65
N VAL A 167 3.31 15.63 6.85
CA VAL A 167 2.35 14.85 7.64
C VAL A 167 1.10 15.70 7.86
N PHE A 168 -0.04 15.24 7.34
CA PHE A 168 -1.28 16.04 7.31
C PHE A 168 -2.37 15.41 8.15
N ALA A 169 -3.22 16.26 8.72
CA ALA A 169 -4.40 15.85 9.48
C ALA A 169 -5.52 15.41 8.53
N HIS A 170 -6.11 14.28 8.83
CA HIS A 170 -7.23 13.68 8.09
C HIS A 170 -8.40 13.39 9.03
N HIS A 171 -9.59 13.30 8.47
CA HIS A 171 -10.79 12.88 9.18
C HIS A 171 -11.60 11.89 8.33
N THR A 172 -12.42 11.09 9.00
CA THR A 172 -13.29 10.13 8.32
C THR A 172 -14.54 10.83 7.79
N GLU A 173 -14.88 10.62 6.51
CA GLU A 173 -16.16 11.06 5.93
C GLU A 173 -17.29 10.04 6.23
N ARG A 174 -16.92 8.85 6.68
CA ARG A 174 -17.85 7.76 7.00
C ARG A 174 -17.51 7.15 8.35
N PRO A 175 -18.05 7.67 9.47
CA PRO A 175 -17.73 7.23 10.82
C PRO A 175 -17.96 5.74 11.09
N ASN A 176 -18.88 5.11 10.34
CA ASN A 176 -19.18 3.69 10.47
C ASN A 176 -18.37 2.77 9.53
N SER A 177 -17.36 3.32 8.85
CA SER A 177 -16.48 2.50 8.01
C SER A 177 -15.65 1.54 8.85
N MET A 178 -15.72 0.24 8.52
CA MET A 178 -14.92 -0.78 9.22
C MET A 178 -13.41 -0.56 9.03
N LEU A 179 -12.99 0.09 7.94
CA LEU A 179 -11.58 0.40 7.68
C LEU A 179 -11.02 1.39 8.71
N PHE A 180 -11.86 2.31 9.19
CA PHE A 180 -11.49 3.33 10.17
C PHE A 180 -12.00 3.04 11.59
N ARG A 181 -12.39 1.80 11.85
CA ARG A 181 -12.83 1.42 13.19
C ARG A 181 -11.71 1.58 14.22
N GLY A 182 -12.00 2.34 15.28
CA GLY A 182 -11.05 2.62 16.36
C GLY A 182 -10.12 3.80 16.09
N PHE A 183 -10.28 4.48 14.95
CA PHE A 183 -9.58 5.74 14.70
C PHE A 183 -10.17 6.86 15.54
N ASP A 184 -9.32 7.82 15.91
CA ASP A 184 -9.74 9.10 16.44
C ASP A 184 -10.43 9.92 15.33
N GLU A 185 -11.17 10.97 15.72
CA GLU A 185 -11.84 11.88 14.76
C GLU A 185 -10.85 12.54 13.80
N THR A 186 -9.63 12.79 14.29
CA THR A 186 -8.51 13.32 13.49
C THR A 186 -7.31 12.40 13.63
N PHE A 187 -6.71 12.03 12.53
CA PHE A 187 -5.51 11.21 12.47
C PHE A 187 -4.51 11.75 11.45
N MET A 188 -3.24 11.48 11.69
CA MET A 188 -2.15 12.02 10.89
C MET A 188 -1.69 11.01 9.85
N VAL A 189 -1.37 11.49 8.63
CA VAL A 189 -0.89 10.66 7.52
C VAL A 189 0.26 11.34 6.79
N PRO A 190 1.37 10.63 6.54
CA PRO A 190 2.45 11.10 5.68
C PRO A 190 2.03 11.13 4.21
N HIS A 191 2.46 12.17 3.50
CA HIS A 191 2.31 12.30 2.05
C HIS A 191 3.62 12.74 1.41
N SER A 192 3.89 12.20 0.22
CA SER A 192 4.97 12.64 -0.67
C SER A 192 4.54 12.40 -2.11
N ARG A 193 3.93 13.40 -2.75
CA ARG A 193 3.44 13.27 -4.12
C ARG A 193 3.41 14.60 -4.87
N HIS A 194 3.58 14.55 -6.18
CA HIS A 194 3.47 15.67 -7.11
C HIS A 194 2.14 15.69 -7.87
N THR A 195 1.37 14.61 -7.78
CA THR A 195 0.10 14.46 -8.49
C THR A 195 -1.01 14.01 -7.56
N GLU A 196 -2.26 14.24 -7.96
CA GLU A 196 -3.44 13.69 -7.31
C GLU A 196 -4.50 13.25 -8.33
N SER A 197 -5.37 12.32 -7.93
CA SER A 197 -6.51 11.89 -8.74
C SER A 197 -7.61 12.93 -8.71
N ASP A 198 -8.37 13.06 -9.82
CA ASP A 198 -9.52 13.96 -9.91
C ASP A 198 -10.57 13.62 -8.84
N GLU A 199 -10.67 14.50 -7.83
CA GLU A 199 -11.62 14.36 -6.73
C GLU A 199 -13.07 14.34 -7.23
N THR A 200 -13.40 15.19 -8.21
CA THR A 200 -14.75 15.25 -8.78
C THR A 200 -15.10 13.93 -9.46
N GLY A 201 -14.18 13.36 -10.21
CA GLY A 201 -14.34 12.04 -10.82
C GLY A 201 -14.55 10.94 -9.79
N ILE A 202 -13.77 10.93 -8.70
CA ILE A 202 -13.93 9.97 -7.60
C ILE A 202 -15.32 10.08 -6.96
N ARG A 203 -15.75 11.30 -6.61
CA ARG A 203 -17.02 11.52 -5.91
C ARG A 203 -18.25 11.22 -6.78
N ASN A 204 -18.14 11.37 -8.10
CA ASN A 204 -19.20 11.10 -9.07
C ASN A 204 -19.28 9.62 -9.48
N GLU A 205 -18.24 8.81 -9.23
CA GLU A 205 -18.26 7.39 -9.56
C GLU A 205 -19.11 6.62 -8.55
N SER A 206 -20.23 6.09 -9.00
CA SER A 206 -21.24 5.43 -8.15
C SER A 206 -20.74 4.17 -7.42
N GLN A 207 -19.70 3.53 -7.95
CA GLN A 207 -19.08 2.34 -7.35
C GLN A 207 -18.07 2.68 -6.25
N LEU A 208 -17.63 3.94 -6.19
CA LEU A 208 -16.64 4.41 -5.24
C LEU A 208 -17.28 5.14 -4.07
N LYS A 209 -16.64 5.02 -2.92
CA LYS A 209 -17.01 5.75 -1.69
C LYS A 209 -15.77 6.37 -1.10
N VAL A 210 -15.77 7.68 -0.96
CA VAL A 210 -14.75 8.38 -0.18
C VAL A 210 -14.99 8.03 1.29
N LEU A 211 -13.94 7.55 1.96
CA LEU A 211 -13.98 7.13 3.36
C LEU A 211 -13.32 8.13 4.29
N ALA A 212 -12.25 8.79 3.83
CA ALA A 212 -11.51 9.78 4.59
C ALA A 212 -10.86 10.81 3.67
N SER A 213 -10.71 12.03 4.16
CA SER A 213 -10.10 13.15 3.44
C SER A 213 -9.42 14.14 4.39
N SER A 214 -8.69 15.08 3.82
CA SER A 214 -8.04 16.20 4.48
C SER A 214 -8.35 17.49 3.75
N PRO A 215 -8.59 18.63 4.44
CA PRO A 215 -8.69 19.92 3.78
C PRO A 215 -7.43 20.36 3.05
N GLU A 216 -6.24 19.88 3.51
CA GLU A 216 -4.94 20.24 2.96
C GLU A 216 -4.41 19.20 1.96
N ALA A 217 -4.68 17.92 2.21
CA ALA A 217 -4.13 16.82 1.43
C ALA A 217 -5.17 16.11 0.54
N GLY A 218 -6.39 16.62 0.42
CA GLY A 218 -7.44 16.05 -0.43
C GLY A 218 -7.94 14.68 0.02
N ILE A 219 -8.44 13.87 -0.91
CA ILE A 219 -8.97 12.54 -0.62
C ILE A 219 -7.81 11.60 -0.20
N TYR A 220 -8.01 10.94 0.95
CA TYR A 220 -7.06 9.96 1.48
C TYR A 220 -7.43 8.52 1.17
N ALA A 221 -8.67 8.16 1.43
CA ALA A 221 -9.10 6.78 1.31
C ALA A 221 -10.41 6.66 0.52
N VAL A 222 -10.39 5.77 -0.46
CA VAL A 222 -11.54 5.42 -1.30
C VAL A 222 -11.71 3.92 -1.30
N SER A 223 -12.94 3.42 -1.32
CA SER A 223 -13.18 1.99 -1.50
C SER A 223 -14.39 1.70 -2.38
N THR A 224 -14.39 0.53 -2.99
CA THR A 224 -15.60 -0.05 -3.56
C THR A 224 -16.55 -0.56 -2.47
N GLN A 225 -17.79 -0.83 -2.83
CA GLN A 225 -18.72 -1.47 -1.92
C GLN A 225 -18.19 -2.86 -1.53
N GLY A 226 -18.14 -3.13 -0.22
CA GLY A 226 -17.60 -4.37 0.32
C GLY A 226 -16.07 -4.42 0.43
N GLY A 227 -15.36 -3.33 0.05
CA GLY A 227 -13.90 -3.25 0.23
C GLY A 227 -13.08 -4.19 -0.66
N ARG A 228 -13.63 -4.62 -1.79
CA ARG A 228 -12.93 -5.46 -2.76
C ARG A 228 -11.74 -4.72 -3.39
N GLN A 229 -11.83 -3.40 -3.51
CA GLN A 229 -10.72 -2.52 -3.89
C GLN A 229 -10.69 -1.33 -2.93
N ILE A 230 -9.52 -1.05 -2.39
CA ILE A 230 -9.24 0.05 -1.46
C ILE A 230 -8.08 0.85 -2.04
N PHE A 231 -8.23 2.17 -2.10
CA PHE A 231 -7.27 3.11 -2.66
C PHE A 231 -6.87 4.11 -1.58
N ILE A 232 -5.59 4.12 -1.21
CA ILE A 232 -5.01 4.98 -0.18
C ILE A 232 -3.98 5.89 -0.83
N THR A 233 -4.18 7.19 -0.77
CA THR A 233 -3.31 8.17 -1.46
C THR A 233 -2.08 8.57 -0.66
N GLY A 234 -2.07 8.33 0.66
CA GLY A 234 -0.95 8.63 1.55
C GLY A 234 -0.08 7.42 1.84
N HIS A 235 0.92 7.63 2.68
CA HIS A 235 1.96 6.65 2.99
C HIS A 235 1.96 6.29 4.49
N SER A 236 0.92 5.59 4.94
CA SER A 236 0.83 5.13 6.33
C SER A 236 1.93 4.12 6.71
N GLU A 237 2.56 3.49 5.72
CA GLU A 237 3.65 2.52 5.91
C GLU A 237 5.00 3.16 6.22
N TYR A 238 5.17 4.46 6.02
CA TYR A 238 6.47 5.13 6.15
C TYR A 238 7.08 5.02 7.54
N ASP A 239 8.38 4.74 7.56
CA ASP A 239 9.21 4.80 8.74
C ASP A 239 9.40 6.25 9.24
N PRO A 240 9.79 6.43 10.51
CA PRO A 240 9.98 7.76 11.09
C PRO A 240 10.86 8.70 10.27
N ARG A 241 11.86 8.17 9.57
CA ARG A 241 12.84 8.96 8.82
C ARG A 241 12.71 8.86 7.29
N THR A 242 11.60 8.32 6.76
CA THR A 242 11.44 8.17 5.30
C THR A 242 11.36 9.52 4.61
N LEU A 243 10.53 10.46 5.12
CA LEU A 243 10.45 11.82 4.56
C LEU A 243 11.75 12.59 4.73
N GLU A 244 12.46 12.43 5.86
CA GLU A 244 13.79 13.03 6.09
C GLU A 244 14.81 12.55 5.06
N LYS A 245 14.89 11.24 4.82
CA LYS A 245 15.80 10.69 3.80
C LYS A 245 15.50 11.26 2.41
N GLU A 246 14.23 11.39 2.06
CA GLU A 246 13.79 11.99 0.81
C GLU A 246 14.18 13.47 0.73
N TYR A 247 13.88 14.25 1.76
CA TYR A 247 14.23 15.65 1.88
C TYR A 247 15.73 15.88 1.73
N LEU A 248 16.55 15.18 2.53
CA LEU A 248 18.00 15.30 2.50
C LEU A 248 18.59 14.85 1.18
N ARG A 249 18.07 13.76 0.57
CA ARG A 249 18.49 13.29 -0.75
C ARG A 249 18.33 14.38 -1.81
N ASP A 250 17.16 15.01 -1.85
CA ASP A 250 16.83 15.99 -2.88
C ASP A 250 17.53 17.33 -2.61
N LYS A 251 17.66 17.73 -1.35
CA LYS A 251 18.48 18.90 -0.92
C LYS A 251 19.93 18.75 -1.33
N HIS A 252 20.55 17.56 -1.12
CA HIS A 252 21.94 17.29 -1.54
C HIS A 252 22.12 17.28 -3.06
N LYS A 253 21.08 16.92 -3.81
CA LYS A 253 21.09 16.98 -5.29
C LYS A 253 20.84 18.39 -5.84
N GLY A 254 20.58 19.37 -4.99
CA GLY A 254 20.21 20.73 -5.39
C GLY A 254 18.86 20.83 -6.08
N LEU A 255 17.97 19.85 -5.86
CA LEU A 255 16.62 19.89 -6.39
C LEU A 255 15.73 20.80 -5.52
N PRO A 256 14.76 21.49 -6.13
CA PRO A 256 13.82 22.30 -5.37
C PRO A 256 12.92 21.38 -4.53
N ILE A 257 13.13 21.42 -3.23
CA ILE A 257 12.32 20.69 -2.25
C ILE A 257 12.09 21.56 -1.02
N ASP A 258 10.84 21.68 -0.62
CA ASP A 258 10.50 22.30 0.65
C ASP A 258 10.71 21.29 1.80
N MET A 259 10.92 21.79 3.00
CA MET A 259 10.95 20.96 4.20
C MET A 259 9.58 20.28 4.39
N PRO A 260 9.54 19.00 4.83
CA PRO A 260 8.26 18.31 5.02
C PRO A 260 7.44 19.00 6.12
N GLN A 261 6.18 19.34 5.80
CA GLN A 261 5.28 20.07 6.70
C GLN A 261 4.87 19.17 7.89
N ASN A 262 4.72 19.78 9.07
CA ASN A 262 4.25 19.11 10.30
C ASN A 262 5.06 17.88 10.69
N TYR A 263 6.33 17.83 10.32
CA TYR A 263 7.18 16.66 10.49
C TYR A 263 8.26 16.86 11.54
N TYR A 264 8.96 17.98 11.50
CA TYR A 264 9.94 18.35 12.51
C TYR A 264 9.33 19.25 13.60
N PRO A 265 9.75 19.10 14.87
CA PRO A 265 9.31 20.02 15.93
C PRO A 265 9.70 21.47 15.59
N ASN A 266 8.74 22.39 15.67
CA ASN A 266 8.93 23.82 15.39
C ASN A 266 9.55 24.13 14.00
N ASP A 267 9.36 23.24 13.01
CA ASP A 267 9.96 23.34 11.68
C ASP A 267 11.50 23.44 11.71
N ASP A 268 12.14 22.73 12.63
CA ASP A 268 13.60 22.70 12.82
C ASP A 268 14.15 21.34 12.36
N ASP A 269 14.78 21.30 11.17
CA ASP A 269 15.33 20.08 10.55
C ASP A 269 16.61 19.56 11.24
N THR A 270 17.06 20.20 12.32
CA THR A 270 18.12 19.70 13.19
C THR A 270 17.62 18.80 14.31
N GLN A 271 16.29 18.76 14.52
CA GLN A 271 15.64 17.92 15.53
C GLN A 271 15.13 16.60 14.91
N ASP A 272 14.97 15.58 15.74
CA ASP A 272 14.38 14.32 15.31
C ASP A 272 12.89 14.50 14.95
N PRO A 273 12.39 13.86 13.88
CA PRO A 273 10.99 13.95 13.50
C PRO A 273 10.05 13.31 14.53
N VAL A 274 8.87 13.89 14.68
CA VAL A 274 7.84 13.37 15.58
C VAL A 274 6.88 12.47 14.83
N VAL A 275 6.85 11.17 15.18
CA VAL A 275 5.95 10.19 14.57
C VAL A 275 4.55 10.29 15.17
N THR A 276 3.60 10.74 14.39
CA THR A 276 2.20 10.93 14.80
C THR A 276 1.20 10.02 14.09
N TRP A 277 1.68 9.16 13.16
CA TRP A 277 0.84 8.30 12.31
C TRP A 277 0.91 6.81 12.61
N ARG A 278 1.81 6.34 13.48
CA ARG A 278 2.07 4.91 13.71
C ARG A 278 0.84 4.13 14.20
N SER A 279 0.08 4.69 15.14
CA SER A 279 -1.11 4.02 15.69
C SER A 279 -2.22 3.88 14.66
N SER A 280 -2.51 4.96 13.92
CA SER A 280 -3.51 4.96 12.85
C SER A 280 -3.09 4.04 11.68
N ALA A 281 -1.81 4.03 11.31
CA ALA A 281 -1.28 3.09 10.34
C ALA A 281 -1.50 1.64 10.76
N SER A 282 -1.15 1.29 12.00
CA SER A 282 -1.37 -0.05 12.54
C SER A 282 -2.84 -0.46 12.53
N LEU A 283 -3.75 0.45 12.90
CA LEU A 283 -5.20 0.20 12.83
C LEU A 283 -5.69 0.02 11.39
N LEU A 284 -5.23 0.83 10.46
CA LEU A 284 -5.62 0.75 9.05
C LEU A 284 -5.39 -0.65 8.48
N TYR A 285 -4.16 -1.16 8.61
CA TYR A 285 -3.78 -2.47 8.09
C TYR A 285 -4.43 -3.62 8.89
N ALA A 286 -4.52 -3.51 10.20
CA ALA A 286 -5.22 -4.49 11.03
C ALA A 286 -6.72 -4.57 10.68
N ASN A 287 -7.38 -3.44 10.46
CA ASN A 287 -8.78 -3.38 10.03
C ASN A 287 -8.97 -3.95 8.63
N TRP A 288 -8.07 -3.63 7.68
CA TRP A 288 -8.12 -4.23 6.35
C TRP A 288 -8.00 -5.76 6.42
N ILE A 289 -6.98 -6.28 7.10
CA ILE A 289 -6.79 -7.73 7.25
C ILE A 289 -7.99 -8.38 7.92
N ASN A 290 -8.51 -7.80 9.01
CA ASN A 290 -9.58 -8.41 9.77
C ASN A 290 -10.94 -8.34 9.05
N TYR A 291 -11.34 -7.17 8.55
CA TYR A 291 -12.71 -6.94 8.08
C TYR A 291 -12.90 -7.15 6.58
N PHE A 292 -11.85 -6.96 5.77
CA PHE A 292 -11.94 -7.01 4.31
C PHE A 292 -11.18 -8.19 3.70
N VAL A 293 -10.31 -8.82 4.48
CA VAL A 293 -9.60 -10.03 4.06
C VAL A 293 -10.16 -11.22 4.82
N TYR A 294 -9.92 -11.33 6.14
CA TYR A 294 -10.23 -12.53 6.92
C TYR A 294 -11.73 -12.84 7.00
N GLN A 295 -12.56 -11.85 7.33
CA GLN A 295 -14.00 -12.09 7.59
C GLN A 295 -14.83 -12.28 6.32
N THR A 296 -14.34 -11.85 5.17
CA THR A 296 -15.12 -11.82 3.93
C THR A 296 -14.61 -12.76 2.84
N THR A 297 -13.36 -13.20 2.92
CA THR A 297 -12.80 -14.17 1.96
C THR A 297 -13.42 -15.55 2.17
N PRO A 298 -13.85 -16.25 1.10
CA PRO A 298 -14.29 -17.63 1.21
C PRO A 298 -13.15 -18.54 1.70
N TYR A 299 -13.50 -19.62 2.41
CA TYR A 299 -12.49 -20.56 2.92
C TYR A 299 -11.70 -21.22 1.77
N ASP A 300 -12.39 -21.61 0.73
CA ASP A 300 -11.78 -22.04 -0.53
C ASP A 300 -11.63 -20.82 -1.45
N LEU A 301 -10.39 -20.45 -1.74
CA LEU A 301 -10.08 -19.30 -2.58
C LEU A 301 -10.60 -19.44 -4.01
N GLY A 302 -10.77 -20.67 -4.52
CA GLY A 302 -11.40 -20.91 -5.81
C GLY A 302 -12.87 -20.46 -5.90
N GLU A 303 -13.53 -20.18 -4.77
CA GLU A 303 -14.89 -19.63 -4.71
C GLU A 303 -14.94 -18.09 -4.71
N ILE A 304 -13.82 -17.40 -4.89
CA ILE A 304 -13.77 -15.93 -5.00
C ILE A 304 -14.66 -15.49 -6.15
N GLN A 305 -15.68 -14.68 -5.84
CA GLN A 305 -16.59 -14.15 -6.84
C GLN A 305 -15.91 -13.01 -7.62
N PRO A 306 -15.93 -13.03 -8.97
CA PRO A 306 -15.39 -11.93 -9.78
C PRO A 306 -16.04 -10.59 -9.42
N LEU A 307 -15.26 -9.51 -9.46
CA LEU A 307 -15.82 -8.16 -9.41
C LEU A 307 -16.74 -7.95 -10.62
N ARG A 308 -17.99 -7.53 -10.36
CA ARG A 308 -18.96 -7.28 -11.42
C ARG A 308 -18.41 -6.21 -12.37
N GLU A 309 -18.41 -6.52 -13.66
CA GLU A 309 -18.13 -5.53 -14.69
C GLU A 309 -19.18 -4.41 -14.66
N LYS A 310 -18.73 -3.18 -14.98
CA LYS A 310 -19.67 -2.14 -15.43
C LYS A 310 -20.43 -2.72 -16.62
N SER A 311 -21.76 -2.84 -16.57
CA SER A 311 -22.52 -3.02 -17.80
C SER A 311 -22.17 -1.83 -18.70
N ARG A 312 -21.36 -2.09 -19.74
CA ARG A 312 -21.06 -1.08 -20.77
C ARG A 312 -22.41 -0.66 -21.35
N ARG A 313 -22.85 0.54 -20.99
CA ARG A 313 -23.98 1.22 -21.65
C ARG A 313 -23.45 2.05 -22.79
#